data_2fcb80775ee6a37e3c1ac00b07ec2eca
#
_entry.id   2fcb80775ee6a37e3c1ac00b07ec2eca
#
_cell.length_a   1.000
_cell.length_b   1.000
_cell.length_c   1.000
_cell.angle_alpha   90.00
_cell.angle_beta   90.00
_cell.angle_gamma   90.00
#
_symmetry.space_group_name_H-M   'P 1'
#
loop_
_entity.id
_entity.type
_entity.pdbx_description
1 polymer ?
#
loop_
_entity_poly.entity_id
_entity_poly.type
_entity_poly.pdbx_seq_one_letter_code
_entity_poly.pdbx_strand_id
1 'polypeptide(L)'
;RRIPTFDDLSILPAQVSRPPIDSYRETCKTSVVLGDRFAENPIEIDTPIMIGAMSFGALSKEAKIALAIGSSKVGSITNTGEGGMLPEERHYADKLIAQYASGRFGVSASYLNNAEAVEIKIGQGAKSGMGGHLLSHKVTAEVARVRNIPEGTSALSPARHMDIVGPEDLGMKINQLREITDWKVPIIVKFASGRVEQDVKIAAKAGADIIVVDGMQGGT
;
A
#
# COMPACT_ATOMS: atom_id res chain seq x y z
N ARG A 1 8.75 10.99 26.15
CA ARG A 1 7.66 9.99 26.08
C ARG A 1 8.23 8.71 25.51
N ARG A 2 7.97 7.54 26.15
CA ARG A 2 8.31 6.23 25.58
C ARG A 2 7.42 5.98 24.36
N ILE A 3 8.02 5.50 23.27
CA ILE A 3 7.26 5.07 22.09
C ILE A 3 6.63 3.70 22.41
N PRO A 4 5.31 3.50 22.21
CA PRO A 4 4.67 2.21 22.40
C PRO A 4 5.29 1.15 21.48
N THR A 5 5.47 -0.06 22.00
CA THR A 5 5.94 -1.24 21.30
C THR A 5 4.91 -2.36 21.39
N PHE A 6 5.13 -3.48 20.72
CA PHE A 6 4.26 -4.65 20.88
C PHE A 6 4.22 -5.18 22.32
N ASP A 7 5.24 -4.91 23.16
CA ASP A 7 5.23 -5.26 24.58
C ASP A 7 4.21 -4.47 25.39
N ASP A 8 3.74 -3.34 24.88
CA ASP A 8 2.72 -2.51 25.52
C ASP A 8 1.29 -2.91 25.10
N LEU A 9 1.15 -3.91 24.23
CA LEU A 9 -0.14 -4.43 23.74
C LEU A 9 -0.48 -5.75 24.46
N SER A 10 -1.77 -5.95 24.71
CA SER A 10 -2.30 -7.22 25.19
C SER A 10 -3.39 -7.71 24.26
N ILE A 11 -3.28 -8.96 23.83
CA ILE A 11 -4.33 -9.61 23.06
C ILE A 11 -5.38 -10.10 24.04
N LEU A 12 -6.65 -9.72 23.83
CA LEU A 12 -7.74 -10.19 24.66
C LEU A 12 -7.95 -11.69 24.45
N PRO A 13 -7.83 -12.51 25.50
CA PRO A 13 -7.99 -13.94 25.39
C PRO A 13 -9.47 -14.32 25.14
N ALA A 14 -9.68 -15.36 24.35
CA ALA A 14 -10.97 -15.98 24.21
C ALA A 14 -11.33 -16.72 25.53
N GLN A 15 -12.56 -16.54 26.00
CA GLN A 15 -13.05 -17.09 27.28
C GLN A 15 -14.51 -17.53 27.12
N VAL A 16 -15.43 -16.91 27.86
CA VAL A 16 -16.85 -17.28 27.90
C VAL A 16 -17.66 -16.63 26.76
N SER A 17 -17.52 -15.32 26.59
CA SER A 17 -18.27 -14.57 25.54
C SER A 17 -17.80 -14.89 24.12
N ARG A 18 -16.57 -15.34 23.98
CA ARG A 18 -15.98 -15.83 22.76
C ARG A 18 -15.16 -17.08 23.12
N PRO A 19 -15.70 -18.29 22.95
CA PRO A 19 -14.99 -19.53 23.25
C PRO A 19 -13.68 -19.65 22.48
N PRO A 20 -12.62 -20.19 23.10
CA PRO A 20 -11.37 -20.44 22.39
C PRO A 20 -11.53 -21.56 21.36
N ILE A 21 -10.75 -21.47 20.27
CA ILE A 21 -10.62 -22.56 19.30
C ILE A 21 -9.86 -23.70 19.97
N ASP A 22 -10.37 -24.93 19.87
CA ASP A 22 -9.65 -26.12 20.25
C ASP A 22 -8.63 -26.48 19.16
N SER A 23 -7.38 -26.12 19.35
CA SER A 23 -6.30 -26.33 18.36
C SER A 23 -6.06 -27.79 17.97
N TYR A 24 -6.57 -28.77 18.74
CA TYR A 24 -6.49 -30.19 18.43
C TYR A 24 -7.62 -30.68 17.52
N ARG A 25 -8.72 -29.92 17.42
CA ARG A 25 -9.94 -30.32 16.70
C ARG A 25 -10.34 -29.35 15.61
N GLU A 26 -9.88 -28.12 15.69
CA GLU A 26 -10.30 -27.03 14.82
C GLU A 26 -9.08 -26.34 14.19
N THR A 27 -9.17 -26.01 12.92
CA THR A 27 -8.14 -25.24 12.22
C THR A 27 -8.38 -23.74 12.42
N CYS A 28 -7.35 -23.02 12.85
CA CYS A 28 -7.39 -21.56 12.90
C CYS A 28 -7.39 -21.00 11.47
N LYS A 29 -8.50 -20.36 11.07
CA LYS A 29 -8.59 -19.69 9.77
C LYS A 29 -7.83 -18.38 9.82
N THR A 30 -6.74 -18.26 9.05
CA THR A 30 -5.90 -17.06 8.94
C THR A 30 -6.14 -16.28 7.65
N SER A 31 -6.81 -16.89 6.66
CA SER A 31 -7.10 -16.22 5.39
C SER A 31 -8.08 -15.06 5.56
N VAL A 32 -7.85 -14.01 4.79
CA VAL A 32 -8.65 -12.79 4.77
C VAL A 32 -8.95 -12.41 3.34
N VAL A 33 -10.22 -12.03 3.07
CA VAL A 33 -10.63 -11.41 1.80
C VAL A 33 -10.70 -9.90 2.02
N LEU A 34 -10.04 -9.15 1.17
CA LEU A 34 -9.93 -7.69 1.22
C LEU A 34 -10.52 -7.07 -0.04
N GLY A 35 -11.35 -6.03 0.12
CA GLY A 35 -11.88 -5.24 -1.00
C GLY A 35 -13.05 -5.86 -1.73
N ASP A 36 -13.79 -6.76 -1.10
CA ASP A 36 -14.98 -7.44 -1.66
C ASP A 36 -16.24 -6.57 -1.79
N ARG A 37 -16.17 -5.30 -1.37
CA ARG A 37 -17.34 -4.41 -1.39
C ARG A 37 -17.66 -3.87 -2.78
N PHE A 38 -16.64 -3.50 -3.56
CA PHE A 38 -16.82 -2.84 -4.84
C PHE A 38 -16.00 -3.47 -5.99
N ALA A 39 -14.91 -4.16 -5.67
CA ALA A 39 -14.05 -4.76 -6.68
C ALA A 39 -14.60 -6.10 -7.16
N GLU A 40 -14.52 -6.33 -8.48
CA GLU A 40 -14.88 -7.61 -9.08
C GLU A 40 -13.94 -8.73 -8.62
N ASN A 41 -12.65 -8.42 -8.47
CA ASN A 41 -11.60 -9.35 -8.03
C ASN A 41 -11.03 -8.91 -6.69
N PRO A 42 -11.65 -9.25 -5.55
CA PRO A 42 -11.10 -8.95 -4.23
C PRO A 42 -9.79 -9.71 -4.01
N ILE A 43 -8.97 -9.20 -3.07
CA ILE A 43 -7.68 -9.82 -2.72
C ILE A 43 -7.92 -10.85 -1.62
N GLU A 44 -7.64 -12.11 -1.90
CA GLU A 44 -7.56 -13.14 -0.86
C GLU A 44 -6.10 -13.36 -0.45
N ILE A 45 -5.82 -13.29 0.85
CA ILE A 45 -4.50 -13.56 1.45
C ILE A 45 -4.62 -14.67 2.49
N ASP A 46 -3.64 -15.57 2.55
CA ASP A 46 -3.65 -16.73 3.44
C ASP A 46 -3.26 -16.37 4.89
N THR A 47 -2.60 -15.23 5.05
CA THR A 47 -2.19 -14.68 6.35
C THR A 47 -2.52 -13.20 6.43
N PRO A 48 -2.99 -12.68 7.60
CA PRO A 48 -3.33 -11.27 7.77
C PRO A 48 -2.09 -10.37 7.92
N ILE A 49 -0.97 -10.76 7.33
CA ILE A 49 0.29 -10.01 7.34
C ILE A 49 0.64 -9.67 5.89
N MET A 50 0.84 -8.39 5.61
CA MET A 50 1.16 -7.86 4.28
C MET A 50 2.48 -7.11 4.32
N ILE A 51 3.17 -7.05 3.16
CA ILE A 51 4.40 -6.26 3.04
C ILE A 51 4.03 -4.81 2.71
N GLY A 52 4.47 -3.89 3.56
CA GLY A 52 4.24 -2.46 3.39
C GLY A 52 4.95 -1.88 2.16
N ALA A 53 4.47 -0.74 1.70
CA ALA A 53 4.99 -0.06 0.53
C ALA A 53 6.45 0.40 0.71
N MET A 54 7.33 -0.07 -0.16
CA MET A 54 8.75 0.30 -0.20
C MET A 54 9.19 0.45 -1.66
N SER A 55 9.58 1.65 -2.07
CA SER A 55 9.87 1.97 -3.47
C SER A 55 11.22 1.42 -3.95
N PHE A 56 11.31 1.12 -5.25
CA PHE A 56 12.59 0.93 -5.92
C PHE A 56 13.38 2.24 -5.92
N GLY A 57 14.62 2.18 -5.45
CA GLY A 57 15.47 3.34 -5.16
C GLY A 57 15.56 3.65 -3.66
N ALA A 58 14.52 3.35 -2.87
CA ALA A 58 14.66 3.20 -1.40
C ALA A 58 15.20 1.81 -1.07
N LEU A 59 14.70 0.77 -1.74
CA LEU A 59 15.24 -0.58 -1.72
C LEU A 59 15.98 -0.88 -3.02
N SER A 60 16.93 -1.82 -2.96
CA SER A 60 17.56 -2.39 -4.13
C SER A 60 16.59 -3.30 -4.91
N LYS A 61 16.94 -3.62 -6.15
CA LYS A 61 16.22 -4.56 -6.99
C LYS A 61 16.11 -5.94 -6.35
N GLU A 62 17.22 -6.45 -5.81
CA GLU A 62 17.29 -7.75 -5.15
C GLU A 62 16.37 -7.82 -3.93
N ALA A 63 16.32 -6.75 -3.13
CA ALA A 63 15.43 -6.65 -1.98
C ALA A 63 13.95 -6.66 -2.43
N LYS A 64 13.60 -5.92 -3.48
CA LYS A 64 12.24 -5.93 -4.05
C LYS A 64 11.84 -7.32 -4.55
N ILE A 65 12.73 -8.01 -5.27
CA ILE A 65 12.51 -9.38 -5.75
C ILE A 65 12.35 -10.35 -4.56
N ALA A 66 13.21 -10.25 -3.55
CA ALA A 66 13.13 -11.12 -2.37
C ALA A 66 11.80 -10.95 -1.63
N LEU A 67 11.29 -9.72 -1.49
CA LEU A 67 9.99 -9.45 -0.88
C LEU A 67 8.84 -10.00 -1.74
N ALA A 68 8.90 -9.88 -3.06
CA ALA A 68 7.92 -10.45 -3.98
C ALA A 68 7.85 -11.97 -3.85
N ILE A 69 9.00 -12.64 -3.88
CA ILE A 69 9.08 -14.10 -3.69
C ILE A 69 8.57 -14.50 -2.29
N GLY A 70 8.97 -13.78 -1.26
CA GLY A 70 8.58 -14.07 0.12
C GLY A 70 7.08 -13.94 0.33
N SER A 71 6.45 -12.87 -0.16
CA SER A 71 5.01 -12.66 -0.06
C SER A 71 4.23 -13.74 -0.81
N SER A 72 4.66 -14.11 -2.01
CA SER A 72 4.02 -15.16 -2.82
C SER A 72 4.06 -16.53 -2.12
N LYS A 73 5.21 -16.88 -1.54
CA LYS A 73 5.38 -18.16 -0.83
C LYS A 73 4.46 -18.35 0.37
N VAL A 74 4.00 -17.27 0.99
CA VAL A 74 3.10 -17.31 2.16
C VAL A 74 1.67 -16.88 1.83
N GLY A 75 1.33 -16.82 0.53
CA GLY A 75 0.00 -16.43 0.08
C GLY A 75 -0.39 -15.01 0.46
N SER A 76 0.60 -14.11 0.65
CA SER A 76 0.40 -12.71 1.00
C SER A 76 0.58 -11.80 -0.21
N ILE A 77 0.68 -10.49 0.02
CA ILE A 77 0.80 -9.45 -1.01
C ILE A 77 1.91 -8.47 -0.67
N THR A 78 2.59 -7.94 -1.69
CA THR A 78 3.58 -6.87 -1.58
C THR A 78 3.12 -5.60 -2.30
N ASN A 79 3.90 -4.51 -2.19
CA ASN A 79 3.54 -3.19 -2.71
C ASN A 79 4.72 -2.56 -3.45
N THR A 80 4.45 -1.93 -4.59
CA THR A 80 5.50 -1.28 -5.40
C THR A 80 6.17 -0.11 -4.68
N GLY A 81 5.45 0.55 -3.77
CA GLY A 81 5.85 1.89 -3.32
C GLY A 81 5.70 2.95 -4.42
N GLU A 82 6.12 4.18 -4.14
CA GLU A 82 5.90 5.36 -4.99
C GLU A 82 6.84 5.50 -6.21
N GLY A 83 7.58 4.47 -6.55
CA GLY A 83 8.64 4.54 -7.55
C GLY A 83 8.37 3.82 -8.86
N GLY A 84 7.14 3.46 -9.17
CA GLY A 84 6.81 2.60 -10.30
C GLY A 84 7.01 1.12 -9.99
N MET A 85 6.88 0.26 -10.99
CA MET A 85 6.91 -1.20 -10.86
C MET A 85 8.11 -1.76 -11.60
N LEU A 86 8.97 -2.50 -10.90
CA LEU A 86 10.03 -3.29 -11.53
C LEU A 86 9.41 -4.49 -12.27
N PRO A 87 9.80 -4.76 -13.52
CA PRO A 87 9.34 -5.95 -14.22
C PRO A 87 9.60 -7.25 -13.46
N GLU A 88 10.77 -7.35 -12.83
CA GLU A 88 11.15 -8.52 -12.05
C GLU A 88 10.32 -8.64 -10.76
N GLU A 89 10.02 -7.54 -10.08
CA GLU A 89 9.11 -7.55 -8.94
C GLU A 89 7.74 -8.09 -9.35
N ARG A 90 7.18 -7.60 -10.47
CA ARG A 90 5.91 -8.11 -11.00
C ARG A 90 5.98 -9.59 -11.37
N HIS A 91 7.08 -10.01 -11.96
CA HIS A 91 7.26 -11.41 -12.39
C HIS A 91 7.21 -12.40 -11.20
N TYR A 92 7.78 -12.02 -10.05
CA TYR A 92 7.87 -12.88 -8.87
C TYR A 92 6.73 -12.67 -7.86
N ALA A 93 5.94 -11.62 -8.00
CA ALA A 93 4.81 -11.36 -7.10
C ALA A 93 3.53 -12.01 -7.65
N ASP A 94 2.95 -12.96 -6.93
CA ASP A 94 1.61 -13.48 -7.25
C ASP A 94 0.56 -12.39 -7.09
N LYS A 95 0.73 -11.55 -6.05
CA LYS A 95 -0.15 -10.43 -5.74
C LYS A 95 0.70 -9.19 -5.46
N LEU A 96 0.37 -8.07 -6.11
CA LEU A 96 1.11 -6.82 -6.05
C LEU A 96 0.17 -5.62 -5.99
N ILE A 97 0.43 -4.70 -5.07
CA ILE A 97 -0.28 -3.42 -4.98
C ILE A 97 0.49 -2.36 -5.77
N ALA A 98 -0.18 -1.67 -6.68
CA ALA A 98 0.37 -0.50 -7.36
C ALA A 98 0.13 0.76 -6.53
N GLN A 99 1.18 1.45 -6.09
CA GLN A 99 1.02 2.67 -5.31
C GLN A 99 0.88 3.90 -6.20
N TYR A 100 -0.17 4.67 -5.96
CA TYR A 100 -0.49 5.93 -6.60
C TYR A 100 -0.19 7.09 -5.64
N ALA A 101 1.04 7.60 -5.69
CA ALA A 101 1.51 8.67 -4.81
C ALA A 101 1.36 10.05 -5.46
N SER A 102 1.59 11.12 -4.69
CA SER A 102 1.48 12.51 -5.16
C SER A 102 2.45 12.86 -6.29
N GLY A 103 3.62 12.19 -6.37
CA GLY A 103 4.63 12.41 -7.40
C GLY A 103 4.34 11.75 -8.74
N ARG A 104 3.42 10.80 -8.82
CA ARG A 104 3.02 10.08 -10.05
C ARG A 104 4.17 9.37 -10.79
N PHE A 105 5.28 9.08 -10.14
CA PHE A 105 6.43 8.44 -10.77
C PHE A 105 6.08 7.04 -11.28
N GLY A 106 6.29 6.80 -12.59
CA GLY A 106 6.00 5.53 -13.23
C GLY A 106 4.51 5.19 -13.36
N VAL A 107 3.61 6.09 -13.01
CA VAL A 107 2.16 5.84 -13.08
C VAL A 107 1.68 5.93 -14.54
N SER A 108 0.99 4.89 -14.98
CA SER A 108 0.30 4.80 -16.26
C SER A 108 -0.92 3.87 -16.14
N ALA A 109 -1.81 3.87 -17.11
CA ALA A 109 -2.92 2.90 -17.14
C ALA A 109 -2.41 1.46 -17.12
N SER A 110 -1.36 1.16 -17.88
CA SER A 110 -0.72 -0.16 -17.87
C SER A 110 -0.16 -0.54 -16.50
N TYR A 111 0.49 0.39 -15.80
CA TYR A 111 0.99 0.17 -14.44
C TYR A 111 -0.14 -0.19 -13.47
N LEU A 112 -1.26 0.55 -13.51
CA LEU A 112 -2.40 0.34 -12.64
C LEU A 112 -3.12 -0.98 -12.93
N ASN A 113 -3.26 -1.34 -14.21
CA ASN A 113 -3.90 -2.57 -14.65
C ASN A 113 -3.03 -3.83 -14.49
N ASN A 114 -1.75 -3.68 -14.16
CA ASN A 114 -0.84 -4.79 -13.88
C ASN A 114 -0.74 -5.14 -12.38
N ALA A 115 -1.68 -4.71 -11.58
CA ALA A 115 -1.69 -4.94 -10.14
C ALA A 115 -3.03 -5.49 -9.66
N GLU A 116 -3.02 -6.18 -8.53
CA GLU A 116 -4.21 -6.73 -7.88
C GLU A 116 -4.91 -5.72 -6.97
N ALA A 117 -4.30 -4.57 -6.70
CA ALA A 117 -4.92 -3.41 -6.05
C ALA A 117 -4.19 -2.12 -6.39
N VAL A 118 -4.88 -0.99 -6.22
CA VAL A 118 -4.28 0.35 -6.33
C VAL A 118 -4.34 1.06 -4.97
N GLU A 119 -3.20 1.53 -4.48
CA GLU A 119 -3.11 2.27 -3.23
C GLU A 119 -2.87 3.76 -3.47
N ILE A 120 -3.85 4.60 -3.12
CA ILE A 120 -3.69 6.06 -3.08
C ILE A 120 -2.92 6.40 -1.81
N LYS A 121 -1.66 6.84 -1.95
CA LYS A 121 -0.83 7.30 -0.84
C LYS A 121 -1.06 8.79 -0.59
N ILE A 122 -1.83 9.11 0.44
CA ILE A 122 -1.98 10.51 0.91
C ILE A 122 -0.72 10.95 1.67
N GLY A 123 -0.13 10.04 2.43
CA GLY A 123 1.09 10.30 3.19
C GLY A 123 1.70 9.02 3.76
N GLN A 124 2.73 9.17 4.59
CA GLN A 124 3.35 8.09 5.34
C GLN A 124 3.71 8.53 6.76
N GLY A 125 3.70 7.60 7.70
CA GLY A 125 3.81 7.89 9.13
C GLY A 125 5.14 8.50 9.54
N ALA A 126 6.25 8.04 8.95
CA ALA A 126 7.60 8.51 9.31
C ALA A 126 7.85 10.00 8.97
N LYS A 127 7.14 10.54 7.97
CA LYS A 127 7.25 11.93 7.53
C LYS A 127 5.93 12.44 7.00
N SER A 128 4.93 12.51 7.86
CA SER A 128 3.61 13.08 7.53
C SER A 128 3.74 14.55 7.10
N GLY A 129 3.01 14.93 6.06
CA GLY A 129 3.07 16.29 5.49
C GLY A 129 4.27 16.57 4.59
N MET A 130 5.06 15.55 4.27
CA MET A 130 6.14 15.61 3.29
C MET A 130 5.95 14.56 2.20
N GLY A 131 6.28 14.91 0.96
CA GLY A 131 6.36 13.93 -0.12
C GLY A 131 7.60 13.05 -0.07
N GLY A 132 7.65 12.02 -0.88
CA GLY A 132 8.82 11.18 -1.07
C GLY A 132 9.96 11.94 -1.75
N HIS A 133 11.19 11.70 -1.31
CA HIS A 133 12.38 12.32 -1.87
C HIS A 133 13.41 11.26 -2.26
N LEU A 134 13.79 11.21 -3.53
CA LEU A 134 14.96 10.47 -4.01
C LEU A 134 15.87 11.45 -4.72
N LEU A 135 17.05 11.70 -4.14
CA LEU A 135 17.98 12.69 -4.65
C LEU A 135 18.65 12.22 -5.96
N SER A 136 19.04 13.18 -6.80
CA SER A 136 19.56 12.97 -8.15
C SER A 136 20.69 11.93 -8.25
N HIS A 137 21.63 11.94 -7.30
CA HIS A 137 22.76 11.00 -7.27
C HIS A 137 22.33 9.53 -7.04
N LYS A 138 21.11 9.29 -6.59
CA LYS A 138 20.51 7.95 -6.41
C LYS A 138 19.63 7.54 -7.59
N VAL A 139 19.35 8.47 -8.51
CA VAL A 139 18.52 8.21 -9.69
C VAL A 139 19.40 7.68 -10.82
N THR A 140 19.69 6.38 -10.75
CA THR A 140 20.42 5.65 -11.79
C THR A 140 19.56 5.50 -13.05
N ALA A 141 20.15 5.09 -14.18
CA ALA A 141 19.43 4.83 -15.43
C ALA A 141 18.25 3.86 -15.24
N GLU A 142 18.41 2.82 -14.41
CA GLU A 142 17.34 1.85 -14.13
C GLU A 142 16.21 2.48 -13.29
N VAL A 143 16.54 3.24 -12.26
CA VAL A 143 15.56 3.97 -11.44
C VAL A 143 14.82 5.00 -12.30
N ALA A 144 15.55 5.75 -13.14
CA ALA A 144 15.00 6.74 -14.06
C ALA A 144 13.96 6.12 -15.00
N ARG A 145 14.30 4.97 -15.59
CA ARG A 145 13.40 4.21 -16.48
C ARG A 145 12.13 3.78 -15.76
N VAL A 146 12.24 3.17 -14.57
CA VAL A 146 11.09 2.66 -13.80
C VAL A 146 10.19 3.80 -13.31
N ARG A 147 10.79 4.91 -12.90
CA ARG A 147 10.06 6.11 -12.44
C ARG A 147 9.55 7.00 -13.56
N ASN A 148 9.97 6.75 -14.80
CA ASN A 148 9.68 7.57 -15.97
C ASN A 148 10.12 9.04 -15.79
N ILE A 149 11.36 9.24 -15.37
CA ILE A 149 12.00 10.54 -15.18
C ILE A 149 13.40 10.53 -15.82
N PRO A 150 14.00 11.68 -16.14
CA PRO A 150 15.38 11.73 -16.62
C PRO A 150 16.38 11.24 -15.57
N GLU A 151 17.42 10.53 -16.02
CA GLU A 151 18.54 10.11 -15.15
C GLU A 151 19.21 11.32 -14.50
N GLY A 152 19.64 11.15 -13.25
CA GLY A 152 20.30 12.22 -12.49
C GLY A 152 19.37 13.36 -12.05
N THR A 153 18.06 13.24 -12.28
CA THR A 153 17.07 14.21 -11.81
C THR A 153 16.47 13.73 -10.48
N SER A 154 16.40 14.61 -9.50
CA SER A 154 15.78 14.29 -8.21
C SER A 154 14.28 14.00 -8.37
N ALA A 155 13.82 12.86 -7.83
CA ALA A 155 12.40 12.52 -7.77
C ALA A 155 11.80 13.06 -6.46
N LEU A 156 11.15 14.22 -6.55
CA LEU A 156 10.54 14.92 -5.42
C LEU A 156 9.03 14.87 -5.55
N SER A 157 8.36 14.16 -4.66
CA SER A 157 6.90 14.13 -4.60
C SER A 157 6.37 15.37 -3.86
N PRO A 158 5.30 16.02 -4.36
CA PRO A 158 4.61 17.08 -3.61
C PRO A 158 4.11 16.56 -2.25
N ALA A 159 3.96 17.46 -1.27
CA ALA A 159 3.44 17.13 0.06
C ALA A 159 1.98 16.64 0.03
N ARG A 160 1.24 16.99 -1.02
CA ARG A 160 -0.14 16.58 -1.27
C ARG A 160 -0.37 16.29 -2.75
N HIS A 161 -1.41 15.52 -3.05
CA HIS A 161 -1.89 15.39 -4.42
C HIS A 161 -2.43 16.74 -4.92
N MET A 162 -2.07 17.12 -6.14
CA MET A 162 -2.51 18.39 -6.73
C MET A 162 -4.00 18.38 -7.08
N ASP A 163 -4.56 17.20 -7.27
CA ASP A 163 -5.91 16.92 -7.70
C ASP A 163 -6.77 16.27 -6.59
N ILE A 164 -6.32 16.32 -5.33
CA ILE A 164 -7.08 15.92 -4.15
C ILE A 164 -6.89 17.01 -3.10
N VAL A 165 -7.83 17.97 -3.09
CA VAL A 165 -7.79 19.12 -2.18
C VAL A 165 -8.76 18.95 -1.01
N GLY A 166 -9.81 18.13 -1.22
CA GLY A 166 -10.85 17.84 -0.23
C GLY A 166 -11.39 16.43 -0.30
N PRO A 167 -12.33 16.09 0.59
CA PRO A 167 -12.97 14.78 0.63
C PRO A 167 -13.67 14.36 -0.67
N GLU A 168 -14.31 15.32 -1.33
CA GLU A 168 -15.03 15.11 -2.59
C GLU A 168 -14.07 14.72 -3.71
N ASP A 169 -12.90 15.39 -3.78
CA ASP A 169 -11.86 15.09 -4.77
C ASP A 169 -11.30 13.66 -4.56
N LEU A 170 -11.18 13.23 -3.30
CA LEU A 170 -10.77 11.87 -2.98
C LEU A 170 -11.76 10.86 -3.53
N GLY A 171 -13.06 11.10 -3.37
CA GLY A 171 -14.12 10.25 -3.93
C GLY A 171 -14.08 10.22 -5.46
N MET A 172 -13.90 11.37 -6.11
CA MET A 172 -13.75 11.44 -7.57
C MET A 172 -12.49 10.69 -8.04
N LYS A 173 -11.38 10.80 -7.31
CA LYS A 173 -10.14 10.09 -7.64
C LYS A 173 -10.29 8.57 -7.49
N ILE A 174 -10.94 8.10 -6.45
CA ILE A 174 -11.25 6.67 -6.26
C ILE A 174 -12.06 6.16 -7.45
N ASN A 175 -13.12 6.86 -7.83
CA ASN A 175 -13.94 6.48 -8.98
C ASN A 175 -13.15 6.50 -10.30
N GLN A 176 -12.32 7.52 -10.52
CA GLN A 176 -11.44 7.58 -11.69
C GLN A 176 -10.50 6.35 -11.77
N LEU A 177 -9.91 5.94 -10.65
CA LEU A 177 -9.04 4.77 -10.63
C LEU A 177 -9.81 3.47 -10.85
N ARG A 178 -11.05 3.37 -10.36
CA ARG A 178 -11.94 2.24 -10.66
C ARG A 178 -12.24 2.15 -12.15
N GLU A 179 -12.58 3.27 -12.80
CA GLU A 179 -12.81 3.32 -14.26
C GLU A 179 -11.57 2.89 -15.04
N ILE A 180 -10.37 3.35 -14.64
CA ILE A 180 -9.11 2.96 -15.29
C ILE A 180 -8.86 1.45 -15.17
N THR A 181 -9.28 0.83 -14.07
CA THR A 181 -9.08 -0.60 -13.80
C THR A 181 -10.32 -1.46 -14.11
N ASP A 182 -11.31 -0.90 -14.82
CA ASP A 182 -12.58 -1.56 -15.15
C ASP A 182 -13.29 -2.15 -13.92
N TRP A 183 -13.16 -1.49 -12.76
CA TRP A 183 -13.72 -1.95 -11.47
C TRP A 183 -13.22 -3.31 -11.00
N LYS A 184 -12.12 -3.81 -11.57
CA LYS A 184 -11.62 -5.15 -11.29
C LYS A 184 -10.90 -5.26 -9.96
N VAL A 185 -10.18 -4.21 -9.56
CA VAL A 185 -9.30 -4.28 -8.39
C VAL A 185 -9.71 -3.31 -7.28
N PRO A 186 -9.48 -3.65 -6.01
CA PRO A 186 -9.79 -2.78 -4.89
C PRO A 186 -8.93 -1.51 -4.88
N ILE A 187 -9.52 -0.41 -4.40
CA ILE A 187 -8.84 0.86 -4.19
C ILE A 187 -8.58 1.06 -2.71
N ILE A 188 -7.31 1.22 -2.38
CA ILE A 188 -6.80 1.41 -1.03
C ILE A 188 -6.51 2.89 -0.81
N VAL A 189 -6.78 3.42 0.40
CA VAL A 189 -6.35 4.75 0.81
C VAL A 189 -5.43 4.64 1.99
N LYS A 190 -4.20 5.15 1.85
CA LYS A 190 -3.16 5.14 2.88
C LYS A 190 -2.83 6.56 3.35
N PHE A 191 -2.79 6.75 4.67
CA PHE A 191 -2.40 8.01 5.29
C PHE A 191 -1.63 7.79 6.59
N ALA A 192 -0.93 8.84 7.05
CA ALA A 192 -0.20 8.83 8.31
C ALA A 192 -1.14 8.82 9.51
N SER A 193 -0.73 8.18 10.60
CA SER A 193 -1.44 8.17 11.88
C SER A 193 -1.46 9.58 12.51
N GLY A 194 -2.44 10.39 12.09
CA GLY A 194 -2.69 11.75 12.58
C GLY A 194 -4.07 11.85 13.22
N ARG A 195 -5.03 12.42 12.52
CA ARG A 195 -6.44 12.49 12.94
C ARG A 195 -7.20 11.24 12.47
N VAL A 196 -6.77 10.08 12.94
CA VAL A 196 -7.18 8.77 12.42
C VAL A 196 -8.70 8.60 12.32
N GLU A 197 -9.44 9.01 13.36
CA GLU A 197 -10.89 8.87 13.37
C GLU A 197 -11.57 9.65 12.23
N GLN A 198 -11.14 10.88 12.01
CA GLN A 198 -11.68 11.73 10.96
C GLN A 198 -11.26 11.23 9.57
N ASP A 199 -9.98 10.91 9.41
CA ASP A 199 -9.42 10.46 8.13
C ASP A 199 -10.00 9.12 7.69
N VAL A 200 -10.20 8.16 8.61
CA VAL A 200 -10.88 6.88 8.34
C VAL A 200 -12.33 7.12 7.89
N LYS A 201 -13.09 7.99 8.59
CA LYS A 201 -14.46 8.30 8.21
C LYS A 201 -14.55 8.92 6.82
N ILE A 202 -13.61 9.83 6.49
CA ILE A 202 -13.53 10.46 5.17
C ILE A 202 -13.20 9.42 4.10
N ALA A 203 -12.17 8.61 4.29
CA ALA A 203 -11.75 7.60 3.32
C ALA A 203 -12.86 6.56 3.07
N ALA A 204 -13.56 6.10 4.13
CA ALA A 204 -14.67 5.17 4.03
C ALA A 204 -15.86 5.78 3.27
N LYS A 205 -16.22 7.04 3.55
CA LYS A 205 -17.29 7.76 2.84
C LYS A 205 -16.92 8.05 1.38
N ALA A 206 -15.64 8.32 1.10
CA ALA A 206 -15.14 8.50 -0.26
C ALA A 206 -15.18 7.20 -1.10
N GLY A 207 -15.41 6.06 -0.46
CA GLY A 207 -15.58 4.77 -1.14
C GLY A 207 -14.30 3.92 -1.19
N ALA A 208 -13.33 4.13 -0.31
CA ALA A 208 -12.18 3.23 -0.21
C ALA A 208 -12.62 1.80 0.15
N ASP A 209 -12.04 0.80 -0.51
CA ASP A 209 -12.26 -0.62 -0.18
C ASP A 209 -11.43 -1.02 1.04
N ILE A 210 -10.22 -0.50 1.12
CA ILE A 210 -9.25 -0.80 2.18
C ILE A 210 -8.65 0.51 2.67
N ILE A 211 -8.44 0.62 3.98
CA ILE A 211 -7.81 1.79 4.60
C ILE A 211 -6.54 1.33 5.31
N VAL A 212 -5.43 2.02 5.01
CA VAL A 212 -4.14 1.79 5.64
C VAL A 212 -3.77 2.99 6.51
N VAL A 213 -3.65 2.76 7.81
CA VAL A 213 -3.16 3.74 8.77
C VAL A 213 -1.68 3.46 9.02
N ASP A 214 -0.82 4.36 8.58
CA ASP A 214 0.63 4.18 8.62
C ASP A 214 1.22 4.75 9.91
N GLY A 215 1.85 3.90 10.70
CA GLY A 215 2.50 4.27 11.96
C GLY A 215 3.85 4.96 11.73
N MET A 216 4.33 5.70 12.73
CA MET A 216 5.57 6.48 12.63
C MET A 216 6.84 5.63 12.48
N GLN A 217 6.78 4.34 12.78
CA GLN A 217 7.91 3.41 12.65
C GLN A 217 8.09 2.90 11.21
N GLY A 218 7.22 3.28 10.28
CA GLY A 218 7.16 2.77 8.92
C GLY A 218 8.36 3.11 8.03
N GLY A 219 9.42 3.67 8.56
CA GLY A 219 10.60 4.06 7.80
C GLY A 219 10.37 5.27 6.88
N THR A 220 11.39 5.72 6.23
CA THR A 220 11.32 6.91 5.37
C THR A 220 11.74 6.62 3.94
#